data_d19d2efa0ef09a625640531ca6398354
#
_entry.id   d19d2efa0ef09a625640531ca6398354
#
_cell.length_a   1.000
_cell.length_b   1.000
_cell.length_c   1.000
_cell.angle_alpha   90.00
_cell.angle_beta   90.00
_cell.angle_gamma   90.00
#
_symmetry.space_group_name_H-M   'P 1'
#
loop_
_entity.id
_entity.type
_entity.pdbx_description
1 polymer ?
#
loop_
_entity_poly.entity_id
_entity_poly.type
_entity_poly.pdbx_seq_one_letter_code
_entity_poly.pdbx_strand_id
1 'polypeptide(L)'
;MFIHRGLIAKNFRENHITSFKECIKKKFNIETDIHFTQNNTPICFHDYSLRRLFNIRKKTKTILDKNLKKYKITKLCDLLKILTVDTKVLVEIKPFLRKNTLNRLLEICNGYKKNVYFISFKESNLVKIRGITKDFKLGLILHSRHKNNKINQKLNKNHINFFVFHTQFLFISKIKKIQKKKYFYTFKNIRMNDAKSNYIIENILK
;
A
#
# COMPACT_ATOMS: atom_id res chain seq x y z
N MET A 1 4.17 9.19 -9.80
CA MET A 1 4.94 8.33 -8.90
C MET A 1 4.25 8.20 -7.56
N PHE A 2 4.58 7.16 -6.78
CA PHE A 2 4.09 6.94 -5.43
C PHE A 2 5.26 6.99 -4.46
N ILE A 3 5.04 7.56 -3.28
CA ILE A 3 6.04 7.60 -2.21
C ILE A 3 5.73 6.50 -1.21
N HIS A 4 6.70 5.58 -1.05
CA HIS A 4 6.63 4.40 -0.19
C HIS A 4 6.50 4.82 1.28
N ARG A 5 5.37 4.47 1.91
CA ARG A 5 5.00 4.81 3.30
C ARG A 5 4.98 6.31 3.59
N GLY A 6 4.81 7.16 2.56
CA GLY A 6 4.90 8.61 2.69
C GLY A 6 6.33 9.14 2.73
N LEU A 7 6.49 10.47 2.70
CA LEU A 7 7.81 11.10 2.80
C LEU A 7 8.40 10.91 4.20
N ILE A 8 9.57 10.26 4.24
CA ILE A 8 10.31 10.00 5.48
C ILE A 8 11.45 11.01 5.58
N ALA A 9 11.51 11.75 6.70
CA ALA A 9 12.55 12.71 7.00
C ALA A 9 12.74 12.76 8.52
N LYS A 10 13.67 13.59 9.02
CA LYS A 10 13.95 13.74 10.46
C LYS A 10 12.67 13.90 11.31
N ASN A 11 11.68 14.65 10.80
CA ASN A 11 10.41 14.93 11.50
C ASN A 11 9.19 14.16 10.93
N PHE A 12 9.38 13.29 9.92
CA PHE A 12 8.32 12.59 9.23
C PHE A 12 8.56 11.08 9.29
N ARG A 13 7.78 10.40 10.13
CA ARG A 13 7.87 8.94 10.27
C ARG A 13 7.08 8.23 9.14
N GLU A 14 7.52 7.02 8.76
CA GLU A 14 6.80 6.14 7.84
C GLU A 14 5.35 5.89 8.27
N ASN A 15 4.43 5.77 7.32
CA ASN A 15 3.00 5.48 7.55
C ASN A 15 2.32 6.43 8.56
N HIS A 16 2.78 7.68 8.64
CA HIS A 16 2.27 8.68 9.58
C HIS A 16 1.59 9.83 8.85
N ILE A 17 0.58 10.42 9.51
CA ILE A 17 -0.23 11.50 8.92
C ILE A 17 0.60 12.70 8.47
N THR A 18 1.69 13.04 9.17
CA THR A 18 2.56 14.16 8.79
C THR A 18 3.32 13.88 7.49
N SER A 19 3.82 12.64 7.30
CA SER A 19 4.48 12.23 6.07
C SER A 19 3.52 12.19 4.87
N PHE A 20 2.27 11.84 5.11
CA PHE A 20 1.22 11.86 4.09
C PHE A 20 0.83 13.29 3.69
N LYS A 21 0.66 14.19 4.66
CA LYS A 21 0.40 15.62 4.38
C LYS A 21 1.52 16.24 3.54
N GLU A 22 2.78 15.90 3.82
CA GLU A 22 3.91 16.41 3.03
C GLU A 22 3.92 15.82 1.60
N CYS A 23 3.52 14.56 1.39
CA CYS A 23 3.31 14.01 0.06
C CYS A 23 2.27 14.81 -0.73
N ILE A 24 1.12 15.09 -0.11
CA ILE A 24 0.02 15.83 -0.74
C ILE A 24 0.44 17.25 -1.09
N LYS A 25 1.11 17.95 -0.17
CA LYS A 25 1.66 19.30 -0.39
C LYS A 25 2.61 19.33 -1.59
N LYS A 26 3.39 18.28 -1.78
CA LYS A 26 4.31 18.13 -2.93
C LYS A 26 3.68 17.50 -4.17
N LYS A 27 2.35 17.28 -4.19
CA LYS A 27 1.59 16.65 -5.28
C LYS A 27 2.06 15.23 -5.62
N PHE A 28 2.56 14.48 -4.64
CA PHE A 28 2.91 13.07 -4.77
C PHE A 28 1.74 12.16 -4.42
N ASN A 29 1.67 11.02 -5.08
CA ASN A 29 0.81 9.93 -4.66
C ASN A 29 1.46 9.17 -3.49
N ILE A 30 0.64 8.46 -2.73
CA ILE A 30 1.05 7.80 -1.50
C ILE A 30 0.97 6.28 -1.68
N GLU A 31 1.97 5.58 -1.21
CA GLU A 31 1.85 4.16 -0.90
C GLU A 31 1.86 4.00 0.64
N THR A 32 1.02 3.11 1.15
CA THR A 32 0.91 2.83 2.59
C THR A 32 0.55 1.38 2.83
N ASP A 33 1.10 0.82 3.92
CA ASP A 33 0.76 -0.50 4.42
C ASP A 33 -0.40 -0.44 5.40
N ILE A 34 -1.32 -1.41 5.38
CA ILE A 34 -2.34 -1.50 6.41
C ILE A 34 -2.31 -2.82 7.18
N HIS A 35 -2.58 -2.67 8.47
CA HIS A 35 -3.00 -3.72 9.39
C HIS A 35 -4.36 -3.39 10.00
N PHE A 36 -4.88 -4.28 10.83
CA PHE A 36 -6.12 -4.05 11.57
C PHE A 36 -5.86 -4.17 13.06
N THR A 37 -6.48 -3.29 13.83
CA THR A 37 -6.51 -3.36 15.30
C THR A 37 -7.36 -4.54 15.77
N GLN A 38 -7.39 -4.77 17.08
CA GLN A 38 -8.31 -5.74 17.70
C GLN A 38 -9.78 -5.39 17.42
N ASN A 39 -10.10 -4.11 17.25
CA ASN A 39 -11.44 -3.60 16.93
C ASN A 39 -11.73 -3.60 15.41
N ASN A 40 -10.90 -4.26 14.58
CA ASN A 40 -11.00 -4.29 13.11
C ASN A 40 -10.82 -2.92 12.43
N THR A 41 -10.26 -1.93 13.10
CA THR A 41 -9.96 -0.62 12.51
C THR A 41 -8.71 -0.72 11.64
N PRO A 42 -8.77 -0.34 10.34
CA PRO A 42 -7.59 -0.33 9.49
C PRO A 42 -6.67 0.84 9.87
N ILE A 43 -5.40 0.52 10.11
CA ILE A 43 -4.34 1.45 10.52
C ILE A 43 -3.17 1.41 9.54
N CYS A 44 -2.56 2.57 9.29
CA CYS A 44 -1.36 2.69 8.45
C CYS A 44 -0.13 2.23 9.23
N PHE A 45 0.31 1.00 8.99
CA PHE A 45 1.41 0.39 9.72
C PHE A 45 2.00 -0.80 8.94
N HIS A 46 3.34 -0.91 8.88
CA HIS A 46 3.99 -1.96 8.10
C HIS A 46 4.14 -3.29 8.84
N ASP A 47 4.57 -3.25 10.10
CA ASP A 47 5.05 -4.44 10.81
C ASP A 47 3.93 -5.22 11.50
N TYR A 48 4.12 -6.51 11.68
CA TYR A 48 3.21 -7.37 12.47
C TYR A 48 3.33 -7.16 13.98
N SER A 49 4.33 -6.36 14.42
CA SER A 49 4.54 -5.99 15.83
C SER A 49 5.03 -4.56 15.97
N LEU A 50 4.89 -3.98 17.17
CA LEU A 50 5.35 -2.64 17.50
C LEU A 50 6.86 -2.56 17.78
N ARG A 51 7.58 -3.70 17.69
CA ARG A 51 8.97 -3.79 18.17
C ARG A 51 9.93 -2.84 17.47
N ARG A 52 9.90 -2.77 16.15
CA ARG A 52 10.87 -1.97 15.37
C ARG A 52 10.73 -0.47 15.63
N LEU A 53 9.49 0.04 15.64
CA LEU A 53 9.27 1.49 15.76
C LEU A 53 9.11 1.99 17.20
N PHE A 54 8.73 1.13 18.14
CA PHE A 54 8.38 1.54 19.51
C PHE A 54 9.12 0.75 20.59
N ASN A 55 9.92 -0.23 20.22
CA ASN A 55 10.60 -1.16 21.16
C ASN A 55 9.63 -1.91 22.10
N ILE A 56 8.41 -2.18 21.62
CA ILE A 56 7.35 -2.85 22.38
C ILE A 56 7.08 -4.21 21.78
N ARG A 57 7.17 -5.29 22.57
CA ARG A 57 6.86 -6.68 22.17
C ARG A 57 5.34 -6.94 22.13
N LYS A 58 4.60 -6.17 21.32
CA LYS A 58 3.15 -6.32 21.14
C LYS A 58 2.82 -6.52 19.67
N LYS A 59 1.94 -7.48 19.37
CA LYS A 59 1.46 -7.73 17.99
C LYS A 59 0.52 -6.61 17.55
N THR A 60 0.64 -6.15 16.31
CA THR A 60 -0.18 -5.07 15.76
C THR A 60 -1.68 -5.39 15.86
N LYS A 61 -2.08 -6.63 15.59
CA LYS A 61 -3.48 -7.08 15.67
C LYS A 61 -4.10 -7.08 17.08
N THR A 62 -3.31 -6.90 18.12
CA THR A 62 -3.79 -6.85 19.53
C THR A 62 -3.84 -5.42 20.08
N ILE A 63 -3.62 -4.42 19.24
CA ILE A 63 -3.74 -3.02 19.64
C ILE A 63 -5.24 -2.66 19.72
N LEU A 64 -5.64 -2.03 20.81
CA LEU A 64 -6.97 -1.42 20.95
C LEU A 64 -6.96 -0.02 20.36
N ASP A 65 -8.07 0.41 19.77
CA ASP A 65 -8.20 1.74 19.14
C ASP A 65 -7.89 2.89 20.10
N LYS A 66 -8.23 2.78 21.39
CA LYS A 66 -7.92 3.76 22.44
C LYS A 66 -6.40 4.02 22.58
N ASN A 67 -5.55 3.06 22.19
CA ASN A 67 -4.11 3.17 22.30
C ASN A 67 -3.44 3.78 21.05
N LEU A 68 -4.17 3.98 19.96
CA LEU A 68 -3.59 4.49 18.70
C LEU A 68 -2.99 5.89 18.85
N LYS A 69 -3.67 6.77 19.61
CA LYS A 69 -3.16 8.12 19.91
C LYS A 69 -1.84 8.06 20.67
N LYS A 70 -1.71 7.18 21.69
CA LYS A 70 -0.48 6.99 22.48
C LYS A 70 0.70 6.63 21.56
N TYR A 71 0.50 5.75 20.59
CA TYR A 71 1.55 5.31 19.67
C TYR A 71 1.67 6.21 18.42
N LYS A 72 0.86 7.27 18.33
CA LYS A 72 0.78 8.14 17.15
C LYS A 72 0.63 7.31 15.85
N ILE A 73 -0.23 6.28 15.87
CA ILE A 73 -0.53 5.43 14.71
C ILE A 73 -1.70 6.05 13.96
N THR A 74 -1.52 6.28 12.66
CA THR A 74 -2.52 6.86 11.76
C THR A 74 -3.57 5.82 11.41
N LYS A 75 -4.86 6.14 11.53
CA LYS A 75 -5.95 5.32 10.97
C LYS A 75 -6.04 5.56 9.46
N LEU A 76 -6.45 4.54 8.70
CA LEU A 76 -6.66 4.71 7.25
C LEU A 76 -7.69 5.81 6.96
N CYS A 77 -8.78 5.90 7.73
CA CYS A 77 -9.78 6.95 7.55
C CYS A 77 -9.21 8.37 7.73
N ASP A 78 -8.20 8.57 8.60
CA ASP A 78 -7.57 9.87 8.78
C ASP A 78 -6.71 10.25 7.56
N LEU A 79 -6.02 9.27 6.95
CA LEU A 79 -5.35 9.48 5.67
C LEU A 79 -6.35 9.83 4.56
N LEU A 80 -7.45 9.09 4.46
CA LEU A 80 -8.44 9.31 3.40
C LEU A 80 -9.06 10.71 3.45
N LYS A 81 -9.34 11.22 4.65
CA LYS A 81 -9.93 12.57 4.86
C LYS A 81 -9.06 13.73 4.35
N ILE A 82 -7.75 13.54 4.25
CA ILE A 82 -6.83 14.59 3.79
C ILE A 82 -6.51 14.50 2.29
N LEU A 83 -7.02 13.49 1.59
CA LEU A 83 -6.76 13.34 0.16
C LEU A 83 -7.41 14.45 -0.66
N THR A 84 -6.70 14.91 -1.69
CA THR A 84 -7.28 15.73 -2.76
C THR A 84 -7.87 14.83 -3.85
N VAL A 85 -8.66 15.38 -4.75
CA VAL A 85 -9.26 14.64 -5.87
C VAL A 85 -8.20 13.96 -6.76
N ASP A 86 -7.03 14.57 -6.89
CA ASP A 86 -5.95 14.06 -7.75
C ASP A 86 -5.04 13.06 -7.06
N THR A 87 -4.97 13.06 -5.72
CA THR A 87 -4.08 12.17 -4.97
C THR A 87 -4.55 10.73 -5.04
N LYS A 88 -3.69 9.82 -5.49
CA LYS A 88 -3.93 8.37 -5.47
C LYS A 88 -3.17 7.72 -4.31
N VAL A 89 -3.77 6.67 -3.75
CA VAL A 89 -3.17 5.90 -2.67
C VAL A 89 -3.12 4.43 -3.05
N LEU A 90 -1.92 3.84 -3.05
CA LEU A 90 -1.74 2.40 -3.06
C LEU A 90 -1.82 1.90 -1.61
N VAL A 91 -2.82 1.12 -1.29
CA VAL A 91 -3.05 0.55 0.05
C VAL A 91 -2.64 -0.91 0.05
N GLU A 92 -1.47 -1.22 0.60
CA GLU A 92 -1.00 -2.61 0.74
C GLU A 92 -1.68 -3.30 1.93
N ILE A 93 -2.44 -4.35 1.63
CA ILE A 93 -3.10 -5.18 2.65
C ILE A 93 -2.14 -6.27 3.11
N LYS A 94 -1.52 -6.08 4.29
CA LYS A 94 -0.52 -7.01 4.87
C LYS A 94 -1.14 -8.31 5.41
N PRO A 95 -2.19 -8.29 6.26
CA PRO A 95 -2.77 -9.51 6.82
C PRO A 95 -3.73 -10.19 5.84
N PHE A 96 -4.10 -11.44 6.12
CA PHE A 96 -5.26 -12.05 5.46
C PHE A 96 -6.55 -11.37 5.91
N LEU A 97 -7.38 -10.96 4.94
CA LEU A 97 -8.69 -10.38 5.21
C LEU A 97 -9.65 -11.45 5.75
N ARG A 98 -10.33 -11.13 6.85
CA ARG A 98 -11.48 -11.83 7.39
C ARG A 98 -12.75 -11.05 7.04
N LYS A 99 -13.93 -11.64 7.14
CA LYS A 99 -15.22 -11.00 6.81
C LYS A 99 -15.35 -9.62 7.44
N ASN A 100 -15.15 -9.50 8.75
CA ASN A 100 -15.31 -8.22 9.48
C ASN A 100 -14.28 -7.16 9.02
N THR A 101 -13.00 -7.54 8.85
CA THR A 101 -11.96 -6.61 8.39
C THR A 101 -12.17 -6.19 6.94
N LEU A 102 -12.67 -7.08 6.09
CA LEU A 102 -13.01 -6.79 4.70
C LEU A 102 -14.17 -5.79 4.61
N ASN A 103 -15.27 -6.06 5.30
CA ASN A 103 -16.44 -5.18 5.30
C ASN A 103 -16.07 -3.79 5.84
N ARG A 104 -15.32 -3.73 6.95
CA ARG A 104 -14.88 -2.46 7.53
C ARG A 104 -13.94 -1.68 6.61
N LEU A 105 -13.05 -2.36 5.90
CA LEU A 105 -12.16 -1.73 4.92
C LEU A 105 -12.95 -1.12 3.76
N LEU A 106 -13.88 -1.88 3.18
CA LEU A 106 -14.69 -1.42 2.06
C LEU A 106 -15.62 -0.27 2.44
N GLU A 107 -16.23 -0.33 3.63
CA GLU A 107 -17.06 0.75 4.19
C GLU A 107 -16.26 2.07 4.26
N ILE A 108 -15.08 2.04 4.89
CA ILE A 108 -14.23 3.23 5.06
C ILE A 108 -13.76 3.80 3.71
N CYS A 109 -13.51 2.94 2.73
CA CYS A 109 -13.01 3.36 1.43
C CYS A 109 -14.11 3.70 0.42
N ASN A 110 -15.41 3.53 0.75
CA ASN A 110 -16.51 3.65 -0.21
C ASN A 110 -16.56 5.01 -0.92
N GLY A 111 -16.32 6.11 -0.19
CA GLY A 111 -16.27 7.48 -0.76
C GLY A 111 -15.00 7.80 -1.56
N TYR A 112 -14.01 6.88 -1.59
CA TYR A 112 -12.67 7.15 -2.15
C TYR A 112 -12.29 6.19 -3.28
N LYS A 113 -13.26 5.61 -3.99
CA LYS A 113 -13.06 4.59 -5.04
C LYS A 113 -12.12 5.05 -6.17
N LYS A 114 -12.12 6.34 -6.48
CA LYS A 114 -11.25 6.95 -7.50
C LYS A 114 -9.81 7.16 -7.00
N ASN A 115 -9.61 7.25 -5.70
CA ASN A 115 -8.32 7.56 -5.07
C ASN A 115 -7.60 6.30 -4.60
N VAL A 116 -8.34 5.30 -4.09
CA VAL A 116 -7.79 4.11 -3.44
C VAL A 116 -7.60 2.96 -4.43
N TYR A 117 -6.38 2.43 -4.48
CA TYR A 117 -6.00 1.22 -5.22
C TYR A 117 -5.48 0.20 -4.21
N PHE A 118 -6.13 -0.93 -4.09
CA PHE A 118 -5.67 -1.99 -3.19
C PHE A 118 -4.59 -2.84 -3.82
N ILE A 119 -3.53 -3.09 -3.07
CA ILE A 119 -2.45 -4.00 -3.45
C ILE A 119 -2.21 -5.04 -2.36
N SER A 120 -1.75 -6.22 -2.76
CA SER A 120 -1.38 -7.28 -1.80
C SER A 120 -0.45 -8.31 -2.44
N PHE A 121 0.46 -8.89 -1.63
CA PHE A 121 1.16 -10.13 -1.97
C PHE A 121 0.23 -11.35 -1.92
N LYS A 122 -0.88 -11.25 -1.17
CA LYS A 122 -1.87 -12.30 -0.97
C LYS A 122 -2.99 -12.14 -1.99
N GLU A 123 -2.94 -12.90 -3.06
CA GLU A 123 -3.97 -12.89 -4.12
C GLU A 123 -5.38 -13.10 -3.54
N SER A 124 -5.50 -13.96 -2.52
CA SER A 124 -6.78 -14.23 -1.85
C SER A 124 -7.47 -12.99 -1.27
N ASN A 125 -6.69 -11.96 -0.84
CA ASN A 125 -7.27 -10.70 -0.39
C ASN A 125 -7.96 -9.96 -1.56
N LEU A 126 -7.32 -9.95 -2.72
CA LEU A 126 -7.82 -9.28 -3.92
C LEU A 126 -9.06 -10.01 -4.49
N VAL A 127 -9.04 -11.35 -4.48
CA VAL A 127 -10.20 -12.18 -4.84
C VAL A 127 -11.40 -11.87 -3.95
N LYS A 128 -11.20 -11.78 -2.63
CA LYS A 128 -12.28 -11.45 -1.68
C LYS A 128 -12.88 -10.07 -1.95
N ILE A 129 -12.05 -9.05 -2.22
CA ILE A 129 -12.54 -7.70 -2.57
C ILE A 129 -13.33 -7.77 -3.88
N ARG A 130 -12.79 -8.43 -4.91
CA ARG A 130 -13.43 -8.53 -6.23
C ARG A 130 -14.77 -9.28 -6.18
N GLY A 131 -14.92 -10.24 -5.26
CA GLY A 131 -16.18 -10.96 -5.03
C GLY A 131 -17.29 -10.08 -4.45
N ILE A 132 -16.96 -8.93 -3.84
CA ILE A 132 -17.94 -8.00 -3.28
C ILE A 132 -18.18 -6.81 -4.23
N THR A 133 -17.11 -6.26 -4.83
CA THR A 133 -17.21 -5.04 -5.65
C THR A 133 -16.22 -5.02 -6.80
N LYS A 134 -16.62 -4.37 -7.90
CA LYS A 134 -15.77 -4.09 -9.07
C LYS A 134 -15.18 -2.67 -9.04
N ASP A 135 -15.55 -1.83 -8.09
CA ASP A 135 -15.28 -0.39 -8.09
C ASP A 135 -13.81 -0.04 -7.85
N PHE A 136 -13.08 -0.88 -7.12
CA PHE A 136 -11.68 -0.60 -6.80
C PHE A 136 -10.71 -1.19 -7.82
N LYS A 137 -9.63 -0.47 -8.07
CA LYS A 137 -8.48 -1.00 -8.82
C LYS A 137 -7.65 -1.89 -7.90
N LEU A 138 -7.39 -3.12 -8.35
CA LEU A 138 -6.69 -4.16 -7.60
C LEU A 138 -5.36 -4.49 -8.26
N GLY A 139 -4.28 -4.49 -7.47
CA GLY A 139 -2.93 -4.80 -7.91
C GLY A 139 -2.32 -5.97 -7.16
N LEU A 140 -1.74 -6.93 -7.90
CA LEU A 140 -1.00 -8.04 -7.31
C LEU A 140 0.47 -7.68 -7.19
N ILE A 141 1.03 -7.82 -5.98
CA ILE A 141 2.46 -7.58 -5.73
C ILE A 141 3.23 -8.87 -5.98
N LEU A 142 4.30 -8.77 -6.78
CA LEU A 142 5.17 -9.88 -7.12
C LEU A 142 6.60 -9.60 -6.65
N HIS A 143 7.11 -10.50 -5.80
CA HIS A 143 8.46 -10.42 -5.25
C HIS A 143 9.44 -11.24 -6.10
N SER A 144 10.72 -10.86 -6.09
CA SER A 144 11.83 -11.54 -6.77
C SER A 144 11.96 -13.04 -6.47
N ARG A 145 11.51 -13.47 -5.29
CA ARG A 145 11.52 -14.89 -4.88
C ARG A 145 10.49 -15.76 -5.60
N HIS A 146 9.57 -15.19 -6.39
CA HIS A 146 8.63 -15.99 -7.17
C HIS A 146 9.36 -16.62 -8.35
N LYS A 147 9.37 -17.96 -8.42
CA LYS A 147 9.90 -18.70 -9.58
C LYS A 147 9.11 -18.34 -10.84
N ASN A 148 9.77 -18.28 -11.99
CA ASN A 148 9.18 -17.86 -13.28
C ASN A 148 7.86 -18.58 -13.62
N ASN A 149 7.73 -19.89 -13.32
CA ASN A 149 6.51 -20.65 -13.58
C ASN A 149 5.31 -20.15 -12.76
N LYS A 150 5.52 -19.74 -11.50
CA LYS A 150 4.46 -19.16 -10.65
C LYS A 150 4.06 -17.75 -11.09
N ILE A 151 4.97 -16.99 -11.68
CA ILE A 151 4.66 -15.67 -12.22
C ILE A 151 3.69 -15.81 -13.38
N ASN A 152 3.94 -16.74 -14.34
CA ASN A 152 3.07 -16.95 -15.49
C ASN A 152 1.62 -17.26 -15.12
N GLN A 153 1.41 -18.14 -14.13
CA GLN A 153 0.08 -18.47 -13.63
C GLN A 153 -0.65 -17.27 -13.02
N LYS A 154 0.10 -16.30 -12.48
CA LYS A 154 -0.46 -15.10 -11.85
C LYS A 154 -0.76 -13.96 -12.84
N LEU A 155 -0.12 -13.93 -14.00
CA LEU A 155 -0.26 -12.84 -14.98
C LEU A 155 -1.62 -12.85 -15.70
N ASN A 156 -2.28 -14.01 -15.84
CA ASN A 156 -3.54 -14.17 -16.57
C ASN A 156 -4.78 -14.07 -15.67
N LYS A 157 -4.74 -13.29 -14.59
CA LYS A 157 -5.85 -13.16 -13.64
C LYS A 157 -6.77 -11.99 -14.01
N ASN A 158 -8.02 -12.29 -14.35
CA ASN A 158 -9.02 -11.30 -14.78
C ASN A 158 -9.45 -10.34 -13.65
N HIS A 159 -9.34 -10.76 -12.38
CA HIS A 159 -9.69 -9.93 -11.24
C HIS A 159 -8.64 -8.87 -10.89
N ILE A 160 -7.46 -8.90 -11.54
CA ILE A 160 -6.35 -7.97 -11.30
C ILE A 160 -6.31 -6.90 -12.39
N ASN A 161 -6.26 -5.62 -11.99
CA ASN A 161 -6.19 -4.47 -12.91
C ASN A 161 -4.73 -4.12 -13.29
N PHE A 162 -3.78 -4.32 -12.36
CA PHE A 162 -2.38 -3.97 -12.56
C PHE A 162 -1.46 -4.84 -11.71
N PHE A 163 -0.16 -4.77 -11.98
CA PHE A 163 0.87 -5.48 -11.22
C PHE A 163 1.83 -4.52 -10.54
N VAL A 164 2.36 -4.95 -9.39
CA VAL A 164 3.41 -4.25 -8.66
C VAL A 164 4.61 -5.19 -8.55
N PHE A 165 5.67 -4.90 -9.27
CA PHE A 165 6.86 -5.74 -9.38
C PHE A 165 8.00 -5.18 -8.53
N HIS A 166 8.79 -6.08 -7.94
CA HIS A 166 10.09 -5.69 -7.40
C HIS A 166 11.01 -5.17 -8.52
N THR A 167 11.87 -4.19 -8.22
CA THR A 167 12.76 -3.54 -9.21
C THR A 167 13.60 -4.51 -10.01
N GLN A 168 13.97 -5.67 -9.47
CA GLN A 168 14.70 -6.74 -10.20
C GLN A 168 13.98 -7.22 -11.46
N PHE A 169 12.67 -7.01 -11.57
CA PHE A 169 11.91 -7.40 -12.77
C PHE A 169 11.92 -6.34 -13.89
N LEU A 170 12.50 -5.17 -13.66
CA LEU A 170 12.42 -4.04 -14.59
C LEU A 170 12.96 -4.37 -15.99
N PHE A 171 14.02 -5.17 -16.06
CA PHE A 171 14.70 -5.51 -17.30
C PHE A 171 14.29 -6.86 -17.92
N ILE A 172 13.39 -7.60 -17.27
CA ILE A 172 12.93 -8.90 -17.75
C ILE A 172 12.00 -8.71 -18.96
N SER A 173 12.40 -9.19 -20.14
CA SER A 173 11.69 -9.03 -21.42
C SER A 173 10.23 -9.49 -21.35
N LYS A 174 9.95 -10.60 -20.66
CA LYS A 174 8.61 -11.14 -20.44
C LYS A 174 7.71 -10.18 -19.66
N ILE A 175 8.25 -9.50 -18.65
CA ILE A 175 7.50 -8.52 -17.87
C ILE A 175 7.19 -7.27 -18.72
N LYS A 176 8.08 -6.88 -19.62
CA LYS A 176 7.86 -5.77 -20.56
C LYS A 176 6.66 -6.03 -21.46
N LYS A 177 6.42 -7.28 -21.89
CA LYS A 177 5.33 -7.69 -22.79
C LYS A 177 3.93 -7.72 -22.13
N ILE A 178 3.82 -7.61 -20.81
CA ILE A 178 2.53 -7.61 -20.11
C ILE A 178 1.75 -6.36 -20.51
N GLN A 179 0.51 -6.52 -20.97
CA GLN A 179 -0.36 -5.40 -21.37
C GLN A 179 -0.90 -4.60 -20.18
N LYS A 180 -1.16 -5.26 -19.04
CA LYS A 180 -1.67 -4.59 -17.85
C LYS A 180 -0.65 -3.59 -17.30
N LYS A 181 -1.15 -2.49 -16.70
CA LYS A 181 -0.32 -1.46 -16.06
C LYS A 181 0.63 -2.08 -15.03
N LYS A 182 1.85 -1.60 -14.99
CA LYS A 182 2.93 -2.07 -14.11
C LYS A 182 3.44 -0.94 -13.24
N TYR A 183 3.62 -1.22 -11.96
CA TYR A 183 4.38 -0.39 -11.03
C TYR A 183 5.60 -1.16 -10.55
N PHE A 184 6.65 -0.46 -10.16
CA PHE A 184 7.90 -1.07 -9.69
C PHE A 184 8.28 -0.52 -8.31
N TYR A 185 8.62 -1.42 -7.38
CA TYR A 185 8.98 -1.12 -6.00
C TYR A 185 10.28 -1.84 -5.58
N THR A 186 11.07 -1.39 -4.68
CA THR A 186 11.15 -0.05 -4.15
C THR A 186 12.42 0.57 -4.74
N PHE A 187 12.31 1.76 -5.29
CA PHE A 187 13.48 2.53 -5.66
C PHE A 187 13.94 3.35 -4.45
N LYS A 188 15.24 3.31 -4.14
CA LYS A 188 15.83 4.05 -3.02
C LYS A 188 16.67 5.20 -3.55
N ASN A 189 16.61 6.34 -2.84
CA ASN A 189 17.49 7.49 -3.07
C ASN A 189 17.55 7.94 -4.56
N ILE A 190 16.41 7.91 -5.23
CA ILE A 190 16.31 8.34 -6.62
C ILE A 190 16.16 9.86 -6.69
N ARG A 191 16.84 10.50 -7.64
CA ARG A 191 16.63 11.93 -7.91
C ARG A 191 15.25 12.16 -8.50
N MET A 192 14.63 13.29 -8.18
CA MET A 192 13.28 13.63 -8.63
C MET A 192 13.15 13.61 -10.15
N ASN A 193 14.17 14.09 -10.88
CA ASN A 193 14.19 14.13 -12.35
C ASN A 193 14.27 12.72 -12.98
N ASP A 194 14.80 11.72 -12.26
CA ASP A 194 14.90 10.34 -12.73
C ASP A 194 13.66 9.51 -12.39
N ALA A 195 12.73 10.07 -11.61
CA ALA A 195 11.55 9.38 -11.13
C ALA A 195 10.47 9.30 -12.20
N LYS A 196 9.98 8.07 -12.49
CA LYS A 196 8.89 7.82 -13.44
C LYS A 196 7.55 7.68 -12.73
N SER A 197 6.46 7.97 -13.44
CA SER A 197 5.10 7.93 -12.90
C SER A 197 4.66 6.57 -12.34
N ASN A 198 5.30 5.48 -12.79
CA ASN A 198 5.03 4.11 -12.35
C ASN A 198 6.02 3.59 -11.30
N TYR A 199 6.84 4.45 -10.68
CA TYR A 199 7.75 4.06 -9.61
C TYR A 199 7.12 4.26 -8.23
N ILE A 200 7.42 3.32 -7.33
CA ILE A 200 7.19 3.43 -5.88
C ILE A 200 8.56 3.67 -5.26
N ILE A 201 8.74 4.86 -4.66
CA ILE A 201 10.05 5.40 -4.30
C ILE A 201 10.14 5.58 -2.79
N GLU A 202 11.27 5.16 -2.22
CA GLU A 202 11.68 5.45 -0.85
C GLU A 202 12.79 6.51 -0.89
N ASN A 203 12.70 7.55 -0.06
CA ASN A 203 13.70 8.62 0.03
C ASN A 203 14.01 9.29 -1.32
N ILE A 204 13.03 9.98 -1.87
CA ILE A 204 13.26 10.79 -3.07
C ILE A 204 14.19 11.97 -2.73
N LEU A 205 15.24 12.13 -3.51
CA LEU A 205 16.18 13.24 -3.41
C LEU A 205 15.67 14.43 -4.24
N LYS A 206 15.85 15.64 -3.71
CA LYS A 206 15.51 16.89 -4.41
C LYS A 206 16.52 17.21 -5.52
#